data_108b0db6d96142e9248c3c80ade465bc
#
_entry.id   108b0db6d96142e9248c3c80ade465bc
#
_cell.length_a   1.000
_cell.length_b   1.000
_cell.length_c   1.000
_cell.angle_alpha   90.00
_cell.angle_beta   90.00
_cell.angle_gamma   90.00
#
_symmetry.space_group_name_H-M   'P 1'
#
loop_
_entity.id
_entity.type
_entity.pdbx_description
1 polymer ?
#
loop_
_entity_poly.entity_id
_entity_poly.type
_entity_poly.pdbx_seq_one_letter_code
_entity_poly.pdbx_strand_id
1 'polypeptide(L)'
;MTLRELREEVGTDAARYFYVMRSNDQHLDFDLELAKSESSDNPVYYIQYAHARVASVFRQLDEKSLSWDEESGREQLELLVEPQEKTLMTTLSRYPEVVELAANNRAPQHLVHYLRDLANDFHTYYNAHAFIVDDADLRNARLYLITATRTVIANGLGIIGVSAPEKM
;
A
#
# COMPACT_ATOMS: atom_id res chain seq x y z
N MET A 1 13.04 -25.34 -13.68
CA MET A 1 12.25 -24.13 -14.06
C MET A 1 13.22 -22.98 -14.24
N THR A 2 13.15 -22.29 -15.37
CA THR A 2 13.94 -21.09 -15.65
C THR A 2 13.24 -19.84 -15.10
N LEU A 3 13.97 -18.73 -14.93
CA LEU A 3 13.37 -17.44 -14.52
C LEU A 3 12.29 -16.95 -15.50
N ARG A 4 12.43 -17.29 -16.79
CA ARG A 4 11.43 -16.96 -17.81
C ARG A 4 10.14 -17.74 -17.57
N GLU A 5 10.21 -19.04 -17.39
CA GLU A 5 9.07 -19.91 -17.10
C GLU A 5 8.37 -19.47 -15.81
N LEU A 6 9.13 -19.16 -14.75
CA LEU A 6 8.58 -18.65 -13.51
C LEU A 6 7.78 -17.37 -13.72
N ARG A 7 8.36 -16.40 -14.44
CA ARG A 7 7.69 -15.12 -14.71
C ARG A 7 6.45 -15.28 -15.59
N GLU A 8 6.45 -16.20 -16.53
CA GLU A 8 5.27 -16.51 -17.35
C GLU A 8 4.16 -17.15 -16.51
N GLU A 9 4.51 -17.88 -15.47
CA GLU A 9 3.58 -18.61 -14.62
C GLU A 9 2.96 -17.73 -13.51
N VAL A 10 3.75 -16.90 -12.83
CA VAL A 10 3.28 -16.08 -11.68
C VAL A 10 3.09 -14.60 -12.01
N GLY A 11 3.51 -14.15 -13.18
CA GLY A 11 3.55 -12.75 -13.57
C GLY A 11 4.81 -12.01 -13.09
N THR A 12 5.05 -10.85 -13.70
CA THR A 12 6.27 -10.05 -13.43
C THR A 12 6.26 -9.48 -12.01
N ASP A 13 5.12 -9.00 -11.53
CA ASP A 13 4.99 -8.35 -10.23
C ASP A 13 5.28 -9.32 -9.08
N ALA A 14 4.63 -10.48 -9.08
CA ALA A 14 4.87 -11.51 -8.07
C ALA A 14 6.31 -12.03 -8.12
N ALA A 15 6.85 -12.32 -9.32
CA ALA A 15 8.23 -12.75 -9.45
C ALA A 15 9.20 -11.73 -8.84
N ARG A 16 9.09 -10.44 -9.19
CA ARG A 16 9.94 -9.38 -8.64
C ARG A 16 9.81 -9.26 -7.13
N TYR A 17 8.58 -9.18 -6.63
CA TYR A 17 8.32 -9.02 -5.20
C TYR A 17 8.95 -10.14 -4.37
N PHE A 18 8.70 -11.41 -4.75
CA PHE A 18 9.21 -12.57 -4.03
C PHE A 18 10.74 -12.66 -4.05
N TYR A 19 11.38 -12.23 -5.13
CA TYR A 19 12.84 -12.14 -5.17
C TYR A 19 13.39 -11.04 -4.26
N VAL A 20 12.75 -9.89 -4.20
CA VAL A 20 13.25 -8.72 -3.45
C VAL A 20 12.93 -8.79 -1.95
N MET A 21 11.94 -9.60 -1.55
CA MET A 21 11.53 -9.68 -0.14
C MET A 21 12.54 -10.42 0.76
N ARG A 22 13.51 -11.13 0.18
CA ARG A 22 14.55 -11.85 0.90
C ARG A 22 15.85 -11.08 0.88
N SER A 23 16.68 -11.27 1.93
CA SER A 23 18.04 -10.74 1.94
C SER A 23 18.95 -11.60 1.05
N ASN A 24 20.08 -11.03 0.61
CA ASN A 24 21.01 -11.66 -0.33
C ASN A 24 21.63 -12.97 0.17
N ASP A 25 21.68 -13.15 1.48
CA ASP A 25 22.30 -14.29 2.19
C ASP A 25 21.27 -15.39 2.55
N GLN A 26 19.99 -15.14 2.28
CA GLN A 26 18.92 -16.11 2.56
C GLN A 26 18.60 -16.96 1.33
N HIS A 27 18.44 -18.26 1.58
CA HIS A 27 17.92 -19.15 0.55
C HIS A 27 16.49 -18.77 0.17
N LEU A 28 16.21 -18.67 -1.14
CA LEU A 28 14.89 -18.40 -1.66
C LEU A 28 14.19 -19.73 -1.97
N ASP A 29 13.25 -20.09 -1.13
CA ASP A 29 12.25 -21.12 -1.45
C ASP A 29 11.04 -20.41 -2.06
N PHE A 30 10.85 -20.56 -3.36
CA PHE A 30 9.81 -19.86 -4.09
C PHE A 30 8.51 -20.66 -4.06
N ASP A 31 7.54 -20.18 -3.29
CA ASP A 31 6.21 -20.77 -3.21
C ASP A 31 5.34 -20.31 -4.39
N LEU A 32 5.20 -21.17 -5.39
CA LEU A 32 4.44 -20.90 -6.62
C LEU A 32 2.94 -20.74 -6.36
N GLU A 33 2.38 -21.55 -5.48
CA GLU A 33 0.94 -21.50 -5.18
C GLU A 33 0.59 -20.21 -4.45
N LEU A 34 1.42 -19.81 -3.48
CA LEU A 34 1.27 -18.53 -2.80
C LEU A 34 1.40 -17.36 -3.77
N ALA A 35 2.39 -17.39 -4.66
CA ALA A 35 2.65 -16.32 -5.62
C ALA A 35 1.51 -16.13 -6.65
N LYS A 36 0.73 -17.17 -6.92
CA LYS A 36 -0.43 -17.14 -7.81
C LYS A 36 -1.72 -16.77 -7.09
N SER A 37 -1.77 -16.90 -5.79
CA SER A 37 -3.03 -16.73 -5.06
C SER A 37 -3.50 -15.27 -5.06
N GLU A 38 -4.79 -15.06 -5.31
CA GLU A 38 -5.48 -13.78 -5.19
C GLU A 38 -6.11 -13.66 -3.78
N SER A 39 -5.26 -13.75 -2.76
CA SER A 39 -5.70 -13.75 -1.36
C SER A 39 -4.81 -12.85 -0.50
N SER A 40 -5.28 -12.55 0.71
CA SER A 40 -4.52 -11.80 1.72
C SER A 40 -3.22 -12.49 2.15
N ASP A 41 -3.07 -13.78 1.89
CA ASP A 41 -1.86 -14.53 2.20
C ASP A 41 -0.72 -14.19 1.23
N ASN A 42 -1.05 -13.83 -0.02
CA ASN A 42 -0.10 -13.35 -1.00
C ASN A 42 0.29 -11.89 -0.70
N PRO A 43 1.52 -11.63 -0.25
CA PRO A 43 1.90 -10.31 0.23
C PRO A 43 1.92 -9.24 -0.87
N VAL A 44 2.24 -9.57 -2.11
CA VAL A 44 2.19 -8.60 -3.21
C VAL A 44 0.74 -8.24 -3.55
N TYR A 45 -0.13 -9.24 -3.63
CA TYR A 45 -1.57 -9.01 -3.83
C TYR A 45 -2.15 -8.14 -2.72
N TYR A 46 -1.80 -8.41 -1.47
CA TYR A 46 -2.28 -7.66 -0.31
C TYR A 46 -1.91 -6.17 -0.34
N ILE A 47 -0.67 -5.85 -0.77
CA ILE A 47 -0.22 -4.46 -0.92
C ILE A 47 -0.92 -3.78 -2.11
N GLN A 48 -1.00 -4.46 -3.26
CA GLN A 48 -1.70 -3.94 -4.43
C GLN A 48 -3.19 -3.70 -4.16
N TYR A 49 -3.80 -4.59 -3.39
CA TYR A 49 -5.20 -4.46 -2.99
C TYR A 49 -5.44 -3.24 -2.09
N ALA A 50 -4.49 -2.85 -1.23
CA ALA A 50 -4.57 -1.60 -0.49
C ALA A 50 -4.65 -0.39 -1.42
N HIS A 51 -3.80 -0.33 -2.45
CA HIS A 51 -3.84 0.72 -3.47
C HIS A 51 -5.18 0.76 -4.22
N ALA A 52 -5.67 -0.40 -4.67
CA ALA A 52 -6.94 -0.52 -5.39
C ALA A 52 -8.15 -0.13 -4.51
N ARG A 53 -8.12 -0.43 -3.22
CA ARG A 53 -9.16 -0.01 -2.27
C ARG A 53 -9.25 1.50 -2.13
N VAL A 54 -8.13 2.22 -2.07
CA VAL A 54 -8.16 3.69 -2.06
C VAL A 54 -8.80 4.22 -3.34
N ALA A 55 -8.40 3.70 -4.50
CA ALA A 55 -9.02 4.08 -5.77
C ALA A 55 -10.53 3.80 -5.79
N SER A 56 -10.97 2.71 -5.16
CA SER A 56 -12.40 2.38 -5.03
C SER A 56 -13.16 3.39 -4.16
N VAL A 57 -12.55 3.90 -3.09
CA VAL A 57 -13.17 4.96 -2.25
C VAL A 57 -13.46 6.20 -3.08
N PHE A 58 -12.51 6.63 -3.92
CA PHE A 58 -12.72 7.80 -4.79
C PHE A 58 -13.79 7.56 -5.85
N ARG A 59 -13.87 6.36 -6.44
CA ARG A 59 -14.98 6.02 -7.34
C ARG A 59 -16.34 6.08 -6.63
N GLN A 60 -16.43 5.58 -5.40
CA GLN A 60 -17.65 5.68 -4.60
C GLN A 60 -18.02 7.13 -4.24
N LEU A 61 -17.02 7.98 -4.02
CA LEU A 61 -17.23 9.41 -3.80
C LEU A 61 -17.89 10.07 -5.04
N ASP A 62 -17.35 9.77 -6.22
CA ASP A 62 -17.87 10.26 -7.50
C ASP A 62 -19.29 9.75 -7.77
N GLU A 63 -19.56 8.47 -7.51
CA GLU A 63 -20.89 7.86 -7.64
C GLU A 63 -21.94 8.54 -6.74
N LYS A 64 -21.52 9.02 -5.57
CA LYS A 64 -22.36 9.79 -4.66
C LYS A 64 -22.47 11.27 -5.01
N SER A 65 -21.82 11.71 -6.08
CA SER A 65 -21.72 13.12 -6.49
C SER A 65 -21.19 14.04 -5.38
N LEU A 66 -20.28 13.50 -4.55
CA LEU A 66 -19.59 14.24 -3.51
C LEU A 66 -18.22 14.67 -4.02
N SER A 67 -17.85 15.90 -3.72
CA SER A 67 -16.49 16.39 -3.94
C SER A 67 -15.66 16.32 -2.66
N TRP A 68 -14.34 16.35 -2.79
CA TRP A 68 -13.42 16.55 -1.70
C TRP A 68 -12.43 17.66 -2.05
N ASP A 69 -11.92 18.30 -1.03
CA ASP A 69 -10.95 19.38 -1.15
C ASP A 69 -9.65 18.96 -0.46
N GLU A 70 -8.58 18.88 -1.24
CA GLU A 70 -7.27 18.41 -0.77
C GLU A 70 -6.63 19.40 0.20
N GLU A 71 -6.76 20.70 -0.05
CA GLU A 71 -6.21 21.75 0.83
C GLU A 71 -6.93 21.76 2.18
N SER A 72 -8.26 21.72 2.16
CA SER A 72 -9.06 21.55 3.38
C SER A 72 -8.68 20.27 4.12
N GLY A 73 -8.52 19.15 3.42
CA GLY A 73 -8.11 17.89 4.05
C GLY A 73 -6.76 17.98 4.76
N ARG A 74 -5.80 18.68 4.17
CA ARG A 74 -4.50 18.93 4.78
C ARG A 74 -4.56 19.82 6.01
N GLU A 75 -5.44 20.81 6.00
CA GLU A 75 -5.61 21.75 7.12
C GLU A 75 -6.37 21.15 8.29
N GLN A 76 -7.20 20.13 8.06
CA GLN A 76 -8.07 19.51 9.06
C GLN A 76 -7.51 18.16 9.63
N LEU A 77 -6.21 17.91 9.50
CA LEU A 77 -5.60 16.68 10.00
C LEU A 77 -5.74 16.48 11.51
N GLU A 78 -5.98 17.53 12.28
CA GLU A 78 -6.24 17.47 13.71
C GLU A 78 -7.55 16.73 14.07
N LEU A 79 -8.48 16.58 13.10
CA LEU A 79 -9.70 15.80 13.26
C LEU A 79 -9.45 14.28 13.25
N LEU A 80 -8.28 13.85 12.81
CA LEU A 80 -7.87 12.44 12.76
C LEU A 80 -7.40 11.97 14.14
N VAL A 81 -8.35 11.62 14.99
CA VAL A 81 -8.11 11.27 16.41
C VAL A 81 -8.17 9.78 16.70
N GLU A 82 -8.69 8.97 15.77
CA GLU A 82 -8.85 7.54 15.95
C GLU A 82 -7.50 6.81 16.03
N PRO A 83 -7.39 5.73 16.81
CA PRO A 83 -6.13 4.98 16.94
C PRO A 83 -5.55 4.52 15.61
N GLN A 84 -6.40 4.04 14.69
CA GLN A 84 -5.99 3.57 13.37
C GLN A 84 -5.46 4.71 12.49
N GLU A 85 -6.05 5.90 12.59
CA GLU A 85 -5.58 7.11 11.89
C GLU A 85 -4.18 7.51 12.36
N LYS A 86 -3.97 7.52 13.68
CA LYS A 86 -2.66 7.82 14.28
C LYS A 86 -1.59 6.78 13.93
N THR A 87 -1.95 5.50 13.93
CA THR A 87 -1.05 4.43 13.53
C THR A 87 -0.64 4.60 12.08
N LEU A 88 -1.59 4.81 11.18
CA LEU A 88 -1.32 4.99 9.74
C LEU A 88 -0.44 6.23 9.48
N MET A 89 -0.73 7.37 10.13
CA MET A 89 0.12 8.57 10.03
C MET A 89 1.55 8.32 10.50
N THR A 90 1.72 7.59 11.61
CA THR A 90 3.03 7.23 12.14
C THR A 90 3.80 6.34 11.17
N THR A 91 3.14 5.34 10.57
CA THR A 91 3.77 4.47 9.57
C THR A 91 4.16 5.25 8.32
N LEU A 92 3.28 6.12 7.82
CA LEU A 92 3.58 6.98 6.67
C LEU A 92 4.78 7.89 6.90
N SER A 93 4.92 8.46 8.10
CA SER A 93 6.03 9.36 8.43
C SER A 93 7.41 8.71 8.35
N ARG A 94 7.49 7.38 8.45
CA ARG A 94 8.73 6.60 8.38
C ARG A 94 9.21 6.34 6.95
N TYR A 95 8.39 6.61 5.94
CA TYR A 95 8.72 6.25 4.55
C TYR A 95 10.07 6.79 4.06
N PRO A 96 10.42 8.08 4.24
CA PRO A 96 11.71 8.61 3.80
C PRO A 96 12.90 7.89 4.44
N GLU A 97 12.83 7.64 5.74
CA GLU A 97 13.88 6.94 6.49
C GLU A 97 14.06 5.49 6.01
N VAL A 98 12.94 4.80 5.73
CA VAL A 98 12.99 3.41 5.21
C VAL A 98 13.63 3.36 3.84
N VAL A 99 13.31 4.29 2.94
CA VAL A 99 13.93 4.37 1.60
C VAL A 99 15.43 4.63 1.72
N GLU A 100 15.83 5.57 2.56
CA GLU A 100 17.23 5.87 2.82
C GLU A 100 17.99 4.66 3.39
N LEU A 101 17.40 3.99 4.39
CA LEU A 101 17.98 2.78 4.99
C LEU A 101 18.15 1.66 3.97
N ALA A 102 17.12 1.41 3.16
CA ALA A 102 17.15 0.39 2.11
C ALA A 102 18.25 0.67 1.08
N ALA A 103 18.41 1.94 0.68
CA ALA A 103 19.42 2.36 -0.28
C ALA A 103 20.84 2.25 0.30
N ASN A 104 21.08 2.80 1.49
CA ASN A 104 22.39 2.80 2.14
C ASN A 104 22.91 1.38 2.41
N ASN A 105 22.02 0.49 2.83
CA ASN A 105 22.35 -0.90 3.11
C ASN A 105 22.30 -1.82 1.87
N ARG A 106 21.85 -1.32 0.70
CA ARG A 106 21.58 -2.13 -0.49
C ARG A 106 20.65 -3.30 -0.16
N ALA A 107 19.63 -3.02 0.63
CA ALA A 107 18.72 -3.99 1.24
C ALA A 107 17.25 -3.63 0.93
N PRO A 108 16.78 -3.85 -0.31
CA PRO A 108 15.45 -3.47 -0.74
C PRO A 108 14.33 -4.20 0.03
N GLN A 109 14.61 -5.32 0.68
CA GLN A 109 13.67 -6.03 1.54
C GLN A 109 13.13 -5.16 2.68
N HIS A 110 13.86 -4.15 3.16
CA HIS A 110 13.37 -3.20 4.16
C HIS A 110 12.15 -2.42 3.64
N LEU A 111 12.18 -2.01 2.37
CA LEU A 111 11.05 -1.33 1.74
C LEU A 111 9.87 -2.29 1.55
N VAL A 112 10.14 -3.53 1.17
CA VAL A 112 9.09 -4.55 0.98
C VAL A 112 8.35 -4.83 2.29
N HIS A 113 9.07 -5.00 3.39
CA HIS A 113 8.46 -5.21 4.71
C HIS A 113 7.66 -3.98 5.16
N TYR A 114 8.21 -2.78 4.95
CA TYR A 114 7.51 -1.54 5.25
C TYR A 114 6.18 -1.42 4.48
N LEU A 115 6.17 -1.72 3.19
CA LEU A 115 4.95 -1.67 2.37
C LEU A 115 3.89 -2.65 2.85
N ARG A 116 4.29 -3.82 3.33
CA ARG A 116 3.38 -4.80 3.93
C ARG A 116 2.77 -4.27 5.23
N ASP A 117 3.58 -3.68 6.10
CA ASP A 117 3.11 -3.08 7.34
C ASP A 117 2.15 -1.92 7.07
N LEU A 118 2.49 -1.04 6.12
CA LEU A 118 1.63 0.07 5.69
C LEU A 118 0.28 -0.43 5.13
N ALA A 119 0.30 -1.47 4.29
CA ALA A 119 -0.92 -2.07 3.78
C ALA A 119 -1.78 -2.68 4.89
N ASN A 120 -1.16 -3.33 5.88
CA ASN A 120 -1.86 -3.87 7.04
C ASN A 120 -2.55 -2.78 7.87
N ASP A 121 -1.84 -1.68 8.15
CA ASP A 121 -2.39 -0.55 8.89
C ASP A 121 -3.56 0.09 8.12
N PHE A 122 -3.42 0.25 6.80
CA PHE A 122 -4.49 0.76 5.95
C PHE A 122 -5.70 -0.18 5.93
N HIS A 123 -5.52 -1.49 5.76
CA HIS A 123 -6.63 -2.43 5.75
C HIS A 123 -7.35 -2.47 7.10
N THR A 124 -6.62 -2.36 8.21
CA THR A 124 -7.18 -2.25 9.55
C THR A 124 -8.04 -0.99 9.68
N TYR A 125 -7.54 0.14 9.21
CA TYR A 125 -8.28 1.41 9.18
C TYR A 125 -9.53 1.31 8.28
N TYR A 126 -9.38 0.78 7.08
CA TYR A 126 -10.47 0.60 6.12
C TYR A 126 -11.63 -0.23 6.68
N ASN A 127 -11.31 -1.27 7.44
CA ASN A 127 -12.32 -2.14 8.04
C ASN A 127 -13.00 -1.51 9.27
N ALA A 128 -12.33 -0.58 9.96
CA ALA A 128 -12.82 0.02 11.20
C ALA A 128 -13.64 1.29 10.97
N HIS A 129 -13.39 2.04 9.90
CA HIS A 129 -13.95 3.38 9.70
C HIS A 129 -14.45 3.62 8.27
N ALA A 130 -15.52 4.41 8.16
CA ALA A 130 -16.00 4.94 6.89
C ALA A 130 -15.19 6.20 6.50
N PHE A 131 -14.81 6.32 5.23
CA PHE A 131 -14.14 7.51 4.71
C PHE A 131 -15.13 8.56 4.21
N ILE A 132 -16.22 8.11 3.59
CA ILE A 132 -17.27 8.97 3.06
C ILE A 132 -18.32 9.18 4.16
N VAL A 133 -18.04 10.14 5.04
CA VAL A 133 -18.91 10.55 6.15
C VAL A 133 -19.63 11.87 5.80
N ASP A 134 -20.70 12.21 6.52
CA ASP A 134 -21.49 13.43 6.27
C ASP A 134 -20.71 14.70 6.61
N ASP A 135 -19.91 14.67 7.68
CA ASP A 135 -19.02 15.78 8.05
C ASP A 135 -17.96 15.98 6.96
N ALA A 136 -18.03 17.13 6.28
CA ALA A 136 -17.17 17.45 5.15
C ALA A 136 -15.70 17.60 5.55
N ASP A 137 -15.43 18.20 6.70
CA ASP A 137 -14.06 18.45 7.16
C ASP A 137 -13.38 17.14 7.55
N LEU A 138 -14.07 16.29 8.32
CA LEU A 138 -13.56 14.95 8.65
C LEU A 138 -13.40 14.08 7.40
N ARG A 139 -14.37 14.15 6.46
CA ARG A 139 -14.28 13.43 5.18
C ARG A 139 -13.03 13.86 4.40
N ASN A 140 -12.78 15.16 4.26
CA ASN A 140 -11.62 15.71 3.56
C ASN A 140 -10.31 15.26 4.22
N ALA A 141 -10.23 15.33 5.55
CA ALA A 141 -9.06 14.86 6.31
C ALA A 141 -8.78 13.36 6.09
N ARG A 142 -9.82 12.52 6.16
CA ARG A 142 -9.70 11.07 5.91
C ARG A 142 -9.29 10.75 4.49
N LEU A 143 -9.88 11.43 3.50
CA LEU A 143 -9.51 11.26 2.09
C LEU A 143 -8.08 11.72 1.82
N TYR A 144 -7.62 12.80 2.48
CA TYR A 144 -6.23 13.23 2.39
C TYR A 144 -5.26 12.17 2.94
N LEU A 145 -5.56 11.59 4.10
CA LEU A 145 -4.73 10.53 4.70
C LEU A 145 -4.62 9.31 3.79
N ILE A 146 -5.72 8.83 3.22
CA ILE A 146 -5.67 7.66 2.33
C ILE A 146 -5.05 7.98 0.97
N THR A 147 -5.11 9.23 0.50
CA THR A 147 -4.37 9.68 -0.70
C THR A 147 -2.87 9.62 -0.47
N ALA A 148 -2.39 10.08 0.69
CA ALA A 148 -0.98 9.93 1.07
C ALA A 148 -0.57 8.44 1.13
N THR A 149 -1.42 7.58 1.69
CA THR A 149 -1.19 6.13 1.73
C THR A 149 -1.05 5.54 0.33
N ARG A 150 -1.97 5.87 -0.58
CA ARG A 150 -1.94 5.43 -1.99
C ARG A 150 -0.65 5.88 -2.68
N THR A 151 -0.25 7.12 -2.47
CA THR A 151 0.96 7.70 -3.06
C THR A 151 2.21 6.95 -2.60
N VAL A 152 2.34 6.70 -1.30
CA VAL A 152 3.49 5.97 -0.73
C VAL A 152 3.53 4.52 -1.21
N ILE A 153 2.39 3.83 -1.25
CA ILE A 153 2.31 2.47 -1.79
C ILE A 153 2.75 2.44 -3.26
N ALA A 154 2.21 3.33 -4.10
CA ALA A 154 2.56 3.38 -5.51
C ALA A 154 4.06 3.69 -5.73
N ASN A 155 4.60 4.64 -4.99
CA ASN A 155 6.03 4.99 -5.05
C ASN A 155 6.92 3.82 -4.60
N GLY A 156 6.59 3.20 -3.49
CA GLY A 156 7.37 2.07 -2.95
C GLY A 156 7.33 0.84 -3.88
N LEU A 157 6.16 0.50 -4.41
CA LEU A 157 6.02 -0.56 -5.43
C LEU A 157 6.82 -0.22 -6.69
N GLY A 158 6.76 1.04 -7.16
CA GLY A 158 7.52 1.52 -8.31
C GLY A 158 9.04 1.37 -8.15
N ILE A 159 9.58 1.64 -6.95
CA ILE A 159 11.02 1.46 -6.65
C ILE A 159 11.45 0.01 -6.85
N ILE A 160 10.63 -0.96 -6.48
CA ILE A 160 10.93 -2.39 -6.66
C ILE A 160 10.46 -2.94 -8.01
N GLY A 161 9.89 -2.10 -8.88
CA GLY A 161 9.44 -2.46 -10.22
C GLY A 161 8.18 -3.32 -10.25
N VAL A 162 7.28 -3.11 -9.29
CA VAL A 162 5.96 -3.75 -9.17
C VAL A 162 4.88 -2.73 -9.47
N SER A 163 3.83 -3.12 -10.16
CA SER A 163 2.72 -2.24 -10.51
C SER A 163 1.81 -1.92 -9.31
N ALA A 164 1.10 -0.79 -9.39
CA ALA A 164 0.10 -0.37 -8.43
C ALA A 164 -1.27 -0.23 -9.13
N PRO A 165 -2.02 -1.34 -9.30
CA PRO A 165 -3.29 -1.32 -10.03
C PRO A 165 -4.38 -0.55 -9.27
N GLU A 166 -5.29 0.09 -10.01
CA GLU A 166 -6.45 0.78 -9.45
C GLU A 166 -7.69 -0.12 -9.33
N LYS A 167 -7.64 -1.28 -9.96
CA LYS A 167 -8.71 -2.30 -9.94
C LYS A 167 -8.09 -3.68 -9.80
N MET A 168 -8.66 -4.47 -8.96
CA MET A 168 -8.34 -5.87 -8.74
C MET A 168 -9.61 -6.67 -8.54
#